data_3760d73be25d214fc2d2882a7cf7fbd6
#
_entry.id   3760d73be25d214fc2d2882a7cf7fbd6
#
_cell.length_a   1.000
_cell.length_b   1.000
_cell.length_c   1.000
_cell.angle_alpha   90.00
_cell.angle_beta   90.00
_cell.angle_gamma   90.00
#
_symmetry.space_group_name_H-M   'P 1'
#
loop_
_entity.id
_entity.type
_entity.pdbx_description
1 polymer ?
#
loop_
_entity_poly.entity_id
_entity_poly.type
_entity_poly.pdbx_seq_one_letter_code
_entity_poly.pdbx_strand_id
1 'polypeptide(L)'
;MNENRFLELFNDLDKVLRKVCQVEDGEHADVGSMLAKAKDLSPVNPVQANWDNLYVARQLRNLMVHERRTGLKEVAQPSQELISVLEKVIAQYQAPMTIETYLQSAQKIKPILFDSRDKLTKALEIVEREHVSKFPIFSGTSYQGLVSDKGLANWLAKASKETGSIREKLEKASLADVLACEEDSIQVLILPTDTSLYQLINHFEGRKRTTVLVTRQNNEKLHSSEDIVGIITAQDIAEIYGMVD
;
A
#
# COMPACT_ATOMS: atom_id res chain seq x y z
N MET A 1 36.95 7.38 5.09
CA MET A 1 35.78 8.07 4.50
C MET A 1 34.47 7.37 4.83
N ASN A 2 34.38 6.06 4.67
CA ASN A 2 33.14 5.28 4.98
C ASN A 2 32.78 5.26 6.47
N GLU A 3 33.77 5.27 7.38
CA GLU A 3 33.54 5.24 8.82
C GLU A 3 32.75 6.45 9.33
N ASN A 4 33.17 7.66 8.97
CA ASN A 4 32.46 8.88 9.40
C ASN A 4 31.04 8.94 8.80
N ARG A 5 30.88 8.58 7.54
CA ARG A 5 29.57 8.52 6.87
C ARG A 5 28.65 7.52 7.55
N PHE A 6 29.15 6.33 7.89
CA PHE A 6 28.39 5.32 8.59
C PHE A 6 27.90 5.81 9.97
N LEU A 7 28.78 6.45 10.76
CA LEU A 7 28.40 6.97 12.08
C LEU A 7 27.37 8.13 11.98
N GLU A 8 27.50 9.00 10.98
CA GLU A 8 26.51 10.05 10.69
C GLU A 8 25.14 9.43 10.38
N LEU A 9 25.09 8.47 9.46
CA LEU A 9 23.86 7.77 9.10
C LEU A 9 23.25 7.01 10.28
N PHE A 10 24.08 6.40 11.13
CA PHE A 10 23.58 5.73 12.32
C PHE A 10 22.95 6.70 13.33
N ASN A 11 23.49 7.92 13.46
CA ASN A 11 22.89 8.99 14.26
C ASN A 11 21.58 9.49 13.61
N ASP A 12 21.50 9.56 12.28
CA ASP A 12 20.27 9.95 11.60
C ASP A 12 19.20 8.86 11.71
N LEU A 13 19.59 7.58 11.66
CA LEU A 13 18.71 6.45 11.97
C LEU A 13 18.14 6.54 13.40
N ASP A 14 18.98 6.86 14.41
CA ASP A 14 18.52 7.07 15.78
C ASP A 14 17.42 8.14 15.85
N LYS A 15 17.64 9.31 15.20
CA LYS A 15 16.65 10.40 15.14
C LYS A 15 15.34 9.97 14.49
N VAL A 16 15.43 9.22 13.39
CA VAL A 16 14.25 8.68 12.69
C VAL A 16 13.50 7.70 13.58
N LEU A 17 14.21 6.75 14.19
CA LEU A 17 13.61 5.75 15.07
C LEU A 17 12.92 6.39 16.30
N ARG A 18 13.50 7.44 16.89
CA ARG A 18 12.85 8.20 17.98
C ARG A 18 11.48 8.73 17.57
N LYS A 19 11.38 9.30 16.37
CA LYS A 19 10.10 9.79 15.83
C LYS A 19 9.13 8.64 15.58
N VAL A 20 9.58 7.58 14.91
CA VAL A 20 8.75 6.41 14.55
C VAL A 20 8.24 5.69 15.80
N CYS A 21 9.09 5.54 16.83
CA CYS A 21 8.75 4.90 18.10
C CYS A 21 8.06 5.83 19.10
N GLN A 22 7.85 7.12 18.75
CA GLN A 22 7.25 8.12 19.62
C GLN A 22 7.96 8.22 21.00
N VAL A 23 9.30 8.29 20.96
CA VAL A 23 10.13 8.48 22.16
C VAL A 23 10.10 9.95 22.54
N GLU A 24 9.76 10.26 23.79
CA GLU A 24 9.69 11.63 24.29
C GLU A 24 11.08 12.27 24.41
N ASP A 25 11.14 13.59 24.30
CA ASP A 25 12.38 14.34 24.47
C ASP A 25 12.93 14.16 25.89
N GLY A 26 14.20 13.67 26.00
CA GLY A 26 14.85 13.38 27.28
C GLY A 26 14.67 11.93 27.75
N GLU A 27 13.83 11.13 27.12
CA GLU A 27 13.71 9.70 27.42
C GLU A 27 14.94 8.92 26.92
N HIS A 28 15.46 8.03 27.78
CA HIS A 28 16.60 7.19 27.44
C HIS A 28 16.12 5.94 26.69
N ALA A 29 16.27 5.94 25.35
CA ALA A 29 15.99 4.78 24.52
C ALA A 29 17.25 4.42 23.71
N ASP A 30 17.69 3.16 23.79
CA ASP A 30 18.79 2.68 22.95
C ASP A 30 18.28 2.27 21.56
N VAL A 31 19.16 2.40 20.55
CA VAL A 31 18.81 2.09 19.15
C VAL A 31 18.35 0.64 18.99
N GLY A 32 18.85 -0.30 19.77
CA GLY A 32 18.44 -1.70 19.68
C GLY A 32 17.00 -1.94 20.10
N SER A 33 16.58 -1.32 21.21
CA SER A 33 15.19 -1.38 21.68
C SER A 33 14.23 -0.67 20.70
N MET A 34 14.66 0.47 20.14
CA MET A 34 13.88 1.18 19.13
C MET A 34 13.76 0.39 17.81
N LEU A 35 14.83 -0.27 17.35
CA LEU A 35 14.77 -1.16 16.19
C LEU A 35 13.79 -2.31 16.41
N ALA A 36 13.83 -2.97 17.57
CA ALA A 36 12.89 -4.03 17.92
C ALA A 36 11.44 -3.52 17.93
N LYS A 37 11.20 -2.38 18.58
CA LYS A 37 9.86 -1.75 18.59
C LYS A 37 9.39 -1.37 17.20
N ALA A 38 10.25 -0.73 16.40
CA ALA A 38 9.90 -0.30 15.03
C ALA A 38 9.60 -1.49 14.11
N LYS A 39 10.34 -2.60 14.24
CA LYS A 39 10.08 -3.86 13.54
C LYS A 39 8.66 -4.35 13.73
N ASP A 40 8.14 -4.26 14.95
CA ASP A 40 6.85 -4.84 15.35
C ASP A 40 5.67 -3.87 15.18
N LEU A 41 5.90 -2.62 14.71
CA LEU A 41 4.83 -1.63 14.52
C LEU A 41 3.83 -2.03 13.45
N SER A 42 4.28 -2.73 12.42
CA SER A 42 3.41 -3.23 11.35
C SER A 42 4.06 -4.42 10.65
N PRO A 43 3.26 -5.35 10.05
CA PRO A 43 3.77 -6.53 9.37
C PRO A 43 4.80 -6.23 8.28
N VAL A 44 4.64 -5.13 7.58
CA VAL A 44 5.55 -4.68 6.52
C VAL A 44 6.00 -3.26 6.81
N ASN A 45 7.30 -3.06 7.02
CA ASN A 45 7.91 -1.76 7.26
C ASN A 45 9.41 -1.77 6.93
N PRO A 46 10.06 -0.60 6.78
CA PRO A 46 11.48 -0.51 6.40
C PRO A 46 12.45 -1.24 7.34
N VAL A 47 12.18 -1.23 8.65
CA VAL A 47 13.03 -1.94 9.64
C VAL A 47 12.85 -3.45 9.51
N GLN A 48 11.61 -3.92 9.36
CA GLN A 48 11.30 -5.34 9.15
C GLN A 48 12.00 -5.89 7.90
N ALA A 49 11.87 -5.18 6.77
CA ALA A 49 12.46 -5.57 5.49
C ALA A 49 14.00 -5.62 5.52
N ASN A 50 14.64 -4.82 6.37
CA ASN A 50 16.11 -4.71 6.45
C ASN A 50 16.68 -5.16 7.80
N TRP A 51 15.95 -5.99 8.54
CA TRP A 51 16.26 -6.34 9.94
C TRP A 51 17.68 -6.84 10.16
N ASP A 52 18.12 -7.83 9.38
CA ASP A 52 19.42 -8.47 9.56
C ASP A 52 20.57 -7.47 9.32
N ASN A 53 20.45 -6.64 8.30
CA ASN A 53 21.44 -5.60 8.00
C ASN A 53 21.48 -4.52 9.09
N LEU A 54 20.33 -4.10 9.61
CA LEU A 54 20.26 -3.11 10.69
C LEU A 54 20.80 -3.68 12.01
N TYR A 55 20.59 -4.96 12.27
CA TYR A 55 21.19 -5.65 13.39
C TYR A 55 22.73 -5.67 13.28
N VAL A 56 23.27 -6.02 12.12
CA VAL A 56 24.71 -5.98 11.84
C VAL A 56 25.25 -4.56 11.95
N ALA A 57 24.56 -3.56 11.43
CA ALA A 57 24.96 -2.15 11.53
C ALA A 57 25.08 -1.71 13.01
N ARG A 58 24.11 -2.10 13.84
CA ARG A 58 24.17 -1.82 15.30
C ARG A 58 25.38 -2.46 15.97
N GLN A 59 25.66 -3.75 15.66
CA GLN A 59 26.83 -4.44 16.21
C GLN A 59 28.13 -3.77 15.79
N LEU A 60 28.26 -3.44 14.50
CA LEU A 60 29.44 -2.77 13.96
C LEU A 60 29.66 -1.41 14.62
N ARG A 61 28.60 -0.59 14.76
CA ARG A 61 28.69 0.70 15.45
C ARG A 61 29.16 0.54 16.90
N ASN A 62 28.69 -0.47 17.61
CA ASN A 62 29.11 -0.72 18.98
C ASN A 62 30.59 -1.10 19.05
N LEU A 63 31.07 -1.96 18.17
CA LEU A 63 32.48 -2.29 18.04
C LEU A 63 33.32 -1.03 17.77
N MET A 64 32.98 -0.24 16.76
CA MET A 64 33.72 0.96 16.38
C MET A 64 33.81 2.00 17.50
N VAL A 65 32.76 2.17 18.29
CA VAL A 65 32.73 3.15 19.39
C VAL A 65 33.44 2.65 20.63
N HIS A 66 33.27 1.38 21.01
CA HIS A 66 33.88 0.81 22.20
C HIS A 66 35.40 0.56 22.05
N GLU A 67 35.82 0.10 20.89
CA GLU A 67 37.22 -0.21 20.61
C GLU A 67 38.09 1.04 20.47
N ARG A 68 37.56 2.19 20.08
CA ARG A 68 38.27 3.47 20.17
C ARG A 68 38.70 3.81 21.60
N ARG A 69 37.96 3.32 22.61
CA ARG A 69 38.31 3.51 24.04
C ARG A 69 39.46 2.61 24.50
N THR A 70 39.71 1.51 23.79
CA THR A 70 40.81 0.55 24.13
C THR A 70 42.11 0.84 23.41
N GLY A 71 42.14 1.87 22.53
CA GLY A 71 43.36 2.27 21.80
C GLY A 71 43.70 1.40 20.59
N LEU A 72 42.83 0.44 20.22
CA LEU A 72 42.97 -0.34 19.00
C LEU A 72 42.57 0.52 17.80
N LYS A 73 43.43 0.54 16.77
CA LYS A 73 43.15 1.23 15.50
C LYS A 73 42.51 0.25 14.54
N GLU A 74 41.35 0.61 13.99
CA GLU A 74 40.69 -0.07 12.86
C GLU A 74 40.35 -1.56 13.11
N VAL A 75 39.35 -1.84 13.95
CA VAL A 75 38.88 -3.21 14.20
C VAL A 75 37.92 -3.71 13.09
N ALA A 76 37.15 -2.82 12.51
CA ALA A 76 36.25 -3.15 11.40
C ALA A 76 35.86 -1.89 10.61
N GLN A 77 35.62 -2.05 9.30
CA GLN A 77 35.14 -0.97 8.44
C GLN A 77 33.75 -1.31 7.87
N PRO A 78 32.83 -0.33 7.81
CA PRO A 78 31.54 -0.53 7.18
C PRO A 78 31.68 -0.74 5.67
N SER A 79 30.99 -1.75 5.14
CA SER A 79 30.89 -1.94 3.69
C SER A 79 30.03 -0.86 3.07
N GLN A 80 30.23 -0.60 1.77
CA GLN A 80 29.37 0.33 1.02
C GLN A 80 27.91 -0.15 0.97
N GLU A 81 27.71 -1.45 0.93
CA GLU A 81 26.37 -2.06 0.94
C GLU A 81 25.62 -1.74 2.23
N LEU A 82 26.28 -1.86 3.40
CA LEU A 82 25.68 -1.53 4.69
C LEU A 82 25.34 -0.05 4.80
N ILE A 83 26.18 0.84 4.26
CA ILE A 83 25.90 2.28 4.16
C ILE A 83 24.64 2.52 3.32
N SER A 84 24.55 1.87 2.14
CA SER A 84 23.39 2.01 1.25
C SER A 84 22.10 1.52 1.90
N VAL A 85 22.13 0.46 2.70
CA VAL A 85 20.96 0.00 3.48
C VAL A 85 20.52 1.06 4.48
N LEU A 86 21.43 1.68 5.24
CA LEU A 86 21.08 2.74 6.18
C LEU A 86 20.46 3.94 5.45
N GLU A 87 21.06 4.38 4.35
CA GLU A 87 20.53 5.48 3.53
C GLU A 87 19.12 5.17 3.03
N LYS A 88 18.88 3.95 2.53
CA LYS A 88 17.58 3.48 2.05
C LYS A 88 16.54 3.51 3.18
N VAL A 89 16.82 2.89 4.32
CA VAL A 89 15.88 2.83 5.45
C VAL A 89 15.52 4.23 5.97
N ILE A 90 16.51 5.12 6.10
CA ILE A 90 16.30 6.50 6.53
C ILE A 90 15.40 7.23 5.52
N ALA A 91 15.71 7.12 4.23
CA ALA A 91 14.93 7.75 3.16
C ALA A 91 13.47 7.25 3.13
N GLN A 92 13.24 5.95 3.31
CA GLN A 92 11.91 5.36 3.35
C GLN A 92 11.02 5.88 4.50
N TYR A 93 11.61 6.36 5.59
CA TYR A 93 10.87 7.01 6.67
C TYR A 93 10.74 8.53 6.49
N GLN A 94 11.74 9.20 5.91
CA GLN A 94 11.76 10.65 5.74
C GLN A 94 10.95 11.12 4.53
N ALA A 95 11.01 10.36 3.44
CA ALA A 95 10.32 10.62 2.18
C ALA A 95 9.83 9.29 1.58
N PRO A 96 8.79 8.66 2.17
CA PRO A 96 8.29 7.38 1.72
C PRO A 96 7.72 7.48 0.31
N MET A 97 7.92 6.43 -0.49
CA MET A 97 7.16 6.28 -1.73
C MET A 97 5.68 6.17 -1.43
N THR A 98 4.86 6.86 -2.21
CA THR A 98 3.42 6.98 -2.00
C THR A 98 2.61 6.30 -3.10
N ILE A 99 1.31 6.16 -2.89
CA ILE A 99 0.37 5.69 -3.91
C ILE A 99 0.48 6.56 -5.18
N GLU A 100 0.69 7.88 -5.04
CA GLU A 100 0.88 8.78 -6.18
C GLU A 100 2.06 8.35 -7.03
N THR A 101 3.21 8.06 -6.40
CA THR A 101 4.41 7.57 -7.09
C THR A 101 4.12 6.29 -7.87
N TYR A 102 3.37 5.35 -7.27
CA TYR A 102 2.98 4.11 -7.93
C TYR A 102 2.07 4.35 -9.13
N LEU A 103 0.99 5.14 -8.98
CA LEU A 103 0.05 5.41 -10.06
C LEU A 103 0.72 6.09 -11.26
N GLN A 104 1.70 6.96 -11.02
CA GLN A 104 2.49 7.62 -12.07
C GLN A 104 3.43 6.64 -12.78
N SER A 105 4.15 5.81 -12.03
CA SER A 105 5.12 4.85 -12.61
C SER A 105 4.45 3.73 -13.40
N ALA A 106 3.34 3.20 -12.89
CA ALA A 106 2.59 2.12 -13.51
C ALA A 106 1.67 2.60 -14.65
N GLN A 107 1.63 3.90 -14.94
CA GLN A 107 0.76 4.51 -15.97
C GLN A 107 -0.69 4.04 -15.85
N LYS A 108 -1.20 3.93 -14.62
CA LYS A 108 -2.55 3.42 -14.34
C LYS A 108 -3.61 4.26 -15.02
N ILE A 109 -4.50 3.59 -15.72
CA ILE A 109 -5.64 4.21 -16.40
C ILE A 109 -6.61 4.76 -15.34
N LYS A 110 -7.19 5.92 -15.64
CA LYS A 110 -8.25 6.49 -14.79
C LYS A 110 -9.38 5.47 -14.60
N PRO A 111 -9.87 5.27 -13.37
CA PRO A 111 -10.94 4.33 -13.08
C PRO A 111 -12.20 4.58 -13.92
N ILE A 112 -12.81 3.52 -14.39
CA ILE A 112 -14.09 3.59 -15.09
C ILE A 112 -15.19 3.49 -14.03
N LEU A 113 -16.02 4.51 -13.98
CA LEU A 113 -17.08 4.69 -13.01
C LEU A 113 -18.44 4.62 -13.68
N PHE A 114 -19.44 4.14 -12.97
CA PHE A 114 -20.81 4.03 -13.50
C PHE A 114 -21.86 4.61 -12.55
N ASP A 115 -22.98 5.05 -13.12
CA ASP A 115 -24.20 5.28 -12.34
C ASP A 115 -24.92 3.93 -12.10
N SER A 116 -25.58 3.80 -10.97
CA SER A 116 -26.32 2.59 -10.59
C SER A 116 -27.40 2.19 -11.61
N ARG A 117 -27.93 3.14 -12.37
CA ARG A 117 -28.90 2.94 -13.44
C ARG A 117 -28.29 2.58 -14.79
N ASP A 118 -26.97 2.66 -14.93
CA ASP A 118 -26.31 2.25 -16.17
C ASP A 118 -26.59 0.76 -16.45
N LYS A 119 -26.68 0.41 -17.73
CA LYS A 119 -26.94 -0.95 -18.16
C LYS A 119 -25.77 -1.88 -17.89
N LEU A 120 -26.07 -3.10 -17.47
CA LEU A 120 -25.07 -4.17 -17.29
C LEU A 120 -24.28 -4.41 -18.59
N THR A 121 -24.93 -4.39 -19.74
CA THR A 121 -24.28 -4.57 -21.05
C THR A 121 -23.14 -3.59 -21.29
N LYS A 122 -23.27 -2.33 -20.88
CA LYS A 122 -22.21 -1.32 -20.98
C LYS A 122 -20.96 -1.69 -20.17
N ALA A 123 -21.14 -2.24 -18.96
CA ALA A 123 -20.01 -2.70 -18.16
C ALA A 123 -19.36 -3.95 -18.77
N LEU A 124 -20.15 -4.88 -19.32
CA LEU A 124 -19.63 -6.09 -19.99
C LEU A 124 -18.80 -5.76 -21.24
N GLU A 125 -19.20 -4.77 -22.04
CA GLU A 125 -18.40 -4.27 -23.17
C GLU A 125 -17.02 -3.74 -22.69
N ILE A 126 -16.98 -3.08 -21.53
CA ILE A 126 -15.73 -2.60 -20.93
C ILE A 126 -14.87 -3.76 -20.43
N VAL A 127 -15.48 -4.76 -19.76
CA VAL A 127 -14.78 -5.98 -19.33
C VAL A 127 -14.08 -6.66 -20.51
N GLU A 128 -14.78 -6.79 -21.64
CA GLU A 128 -14.25 -7.42 -22.86
C GLU A 128 -13.10 -6.61 -23.48
N ARG A 129 -13.26 -5.30 -23.56
CA ARG A 129 -12.30 -4.43 -24.26
C ARG A 129 -11.10 -4.05 -23.43
N GLU A 130 -11.29 -3.69 -22.14
CA GLU A 130 -10.26 -3.12 -21.28
C GLU A 130 -9.72 -4.14 -20.24
N HIS A 131 -10.30 -5.33 -20.17
CA HIS A 131 -9.96 -6.37 -19.17
C HIS A 131 -10.06 -5.88 -17.72
N VAL A 132 -10.93 -4.90 -17.47
CA VAL A 132 -11.22 -4.33 -16.14
C VAL A 132 -12.52 -4.94 -15.64
N SER A 133 -12.53 -5.40 -14.39
CA SER A 133 -13.68 -6.07 -13.79
C SER A 133 -14.12 -5.48 -12.44
N LYS A 134 -13.63 -4.30 -12.09
CA LYS A 134 -14.00 -3.60 -10.84
C LYS A 134 -14.45 -2.19 -11.16
N PHE A 135 -15.70 -1.92 -10.83
CA PHE A 135 -16.37 -0.67 -11.17
C PHE A 135 -17.00 -0.04 -9.93
N PRO A 136 -16.49 1.12 -9.45
CA PRO A 136 -17.19 1.92 -8.45
C PRO A 136 -18.52 2.42 -9.02
N ILE A 137 -19.59 2.24 -8.24
CA ILE A 137 -20.95 2.59 -8.61
C ILE A 137 -21.40 3.80 -7.80
N PHE A 138 -22.00 4.75 -8.48
CA PHE A 138 -22.56 5.95 -7.89
C PHE A 138 -24.06 6.07 -8.20
N SER A 139 -24.76 6.86 -7.38
CA SER A 139 -26.09 7.39 -7.68
C SER A 139 -26.03 8.90 -7.49
N GLY A 140 -25.92 9.63 -8.61
CA GLY A 140 -25.52 11.02 -8.58
C GLY A 140 -24.10 11.19 -7.99
N THR A 141 -23.95 11.90 -6.88
CA THR A 141 -22.66 12.05 -6.16
C THR A 141 -22.40 10.99 -5.09
N SER A 142 -23.44 10.21 -4.71
CA SER A 142 -23.33 9.23 -3.63
C SER A 142 -22.73 7.92 -4.10
N TYR A 143 -21.62 7.49 -3.48
CA TYR A 143 -21.03 6.18 -3.68
C TYR A 143 -21.96 5.09 -3.14
N GLN A 144 -22.28 4.08 -3.97
CA GLN A 144 -23.20 2.99 -3.65
C GLN A 144 -22.47 1.67 -3.33
N GLY A 145 -21.29 1.48 -3.87
CA GLY A 145 -20.51 0.26 -3.72
C GLY A 145 -19.62 -0.04 -4.93
N LEU A 146 -19.07 -1.25 -4.94
CA LEU A 146 -18.17 -1.74 -5.99
C LEU A 146 -18.79 -2.96 -6.67
N VAL A 147 -19.03 -2.89 -7.97
CA VAL A 147 -19.32 -4.08 -8.78
C VAL A 147 -18.02 -4.77 -9.14
N SER A 148 -17.95 -6.09 -8.91
CA SER A 148 -16.80 -6.93 -9.20
C SER A 148 -17.13 -8.06 -10.18
N ASP A 149 -16.08 -8.74 -10.66
CA ASP A 149 -16.18 -10.00 -11.42
C ASP A 149 -17.04 -11.05 -10.70
N LYS A 150 -16.94 -11.13 -9.37
CA LYS A 150 -17.75 -12.05 -8.57
C LYS A 150 -19.22 -11.64 -8.52
N GLY A 151 -19.52 -10.37 -8.33
CA GLY A 151 -20.90 -9.85 -8.40
C GLY A 151 -21.54 -10.11 -9.75
N LEU A 152 -20.78 -9.90 -10.84
CA LEU A 152 -21.22 -10.25 -12.19
C LEU A 152 -21.53 -11.75 -12.33
N ALA A 153 -20.65 -12.63 -11.81
CA ALA A 153 -20.85 -14.08 -11.83
C ALA A 153 -22.06 -14.50 -10.97
N ASN A 154 -22.24 -13.93 -9.79
CA ASN A 154 -23.36 -14.19 -8.89
C ASN A 154 -24.69 -13.74 -9.54
N TRP A 155 -24.71 -12.56 -10.13
CA TRP A 155 -25.89 -12.09 -10.87
C TRP A 155 -26.24 -13.03 -12.01
N LEU A 156 -25.27 -13.47 -12.82
CA LEU A 156 -25.50 -14.40 -13.92
C LEU A 156 -26.02 -15.76 -13.40
N ALA A 157 -25.45 -16.28 -12.32
CA ALA A 157 -25.89 -17.52 -11.70
C ALA A 157 -27.34 -17.43 -11.18
N LYS A 158 -27.74 -16.28 -10.64
CA LYS A 158 -29.12 -16.01 -10.22
C LYS A 158 -30.05 -15.92 -11.42
N ALA A 159 -29.70 -15.13 -12.42
CA ALA A 159 -30.50 -14.94 -13.64
C ALA A 159 -30.71 -16.23 -14.44
N SER A 160 -29.75 -17.17 -14.39
CA SER A 160 -29.85 -18.47 -15.07
C SER A 160 -30.88 -19.43 -14.47
N LYS A 161 -31.23 -19.24 -13.20
CA LYS A 161 -32.25 -20.07 -12.51
C LYS A 161 -33.68 -19.58 -12.74
N GLU A 162 -33.85 -18.39 -13.23
CA GLU A 162 -35.15 -17.79 -13.50
C GLU A 162 -35.62 -18.16 -14.93
N THR A 163 -36.93 -18.19 -15.16
CA THR A 163 -37.52 -18.43 -16.49
C THR A 163 -37.21 -17.26 -17.44
N GLY A 164 -37.12 -17.55 -18.76
CA GLY A 164 -36.90 -16.58 -19.81
C GLY A 164 -35.47 -16.57 -20.37
N SER A 165 -35.25 -15.76 -21.40
CA SER A 165 -33.97 -15.66 -22.09
C SER A 165 -32.93 -14.88 -21.25
N ILE A 166 -31.74 -15.46 -21.08
CA ILE A 166 -30.60 -14.78 -20.44
C ILE A 166 -30.26 -13.47 -21.15
N ARG A 167 -30.34 -13.47 -22.49
CA ARG A 167 -30.07 -12.30 -23.31
C ARG A 167 -31.00 -11.14 -22.98
N GLU A 168 -32.31 -11.41 -22.90
CA GLU A 168 -33.28 -10.38 -22.52
C GLU A 168 -33.09 -9.83 -21.13
N LYS A 169 -32.64 -10.69 -20.19
CA LYS A 169 -32.33 -10.28 -18.79
C LYS A 169 -31.10 -9.38 -18.77
N LEU A 170 -30.03 -9.73 -19.52
CA LEU A 170 -28.83 -8.91 -19.65
C LEU A 170 -29.14 -7.51 -20.21
N GLU A 171 -29.98 -7.44 -21.28
CA GLU A 171 -30.36 -6.18 -21.88
C GLU A 171 -31.18 -5.27 -20.96
N LYS A 172 -31.94 -5.86 -20.02
CA LYS A 172 -32.78 -5.12 -19.05
C LYS A 172 -32.04 -4.74 -17.77
N ALA A 173 -31.06 -5.53 -17.35
CA ALA A 173 -30.37 -5.36 -16.09
C ALA A 173 -29.61 -4.04 -15.98
N SER A 174 -29.64 -3.47 -14.79
CA SER A 174 -28.82 -2.32 -14.36
C SER A 174 -27.65 -2.76 -13.49
N LEU A 175 -26.70 -1.87 -13.25
CA LEU A 175 -25.60 -2.14 -12.32
C LEU A 175 -26.06 -2.17 -10.86
N ALA A 176 -27.21 -1.55 -10.52
CA ALA A 176 -27.83 -1.74 -9.22
C ALA A 176 -28.26 -3.20 -8.99
N ASP A 177 -28.74 -3.90 -10.02
CA ASP A 177 -29.13 -5.32 -9.92
C ASP A 177 -27.91 -6.22 -9.67
N VAL A 178 -26.76 -5.89 -10.26
CA VAL A 178 -25.49 -6.60 -10.02
C VAL A 178 -24.95 -6.28 -8.64
N LEU A 179 -24.98 -5.02 -8.23
CA LEU A 179 -24.53 -4.59 -6.90
C LEU A 179 -25.28 -5.31 -5.79
N ALA A 180 -26.58 -5.56 -5.98
CA ALA A 180 -27.40 -6.36 -5.04
C ALA A 180 -27.01 -7.85 -4.97
N CYS A 181 -26.12 -8.32 -5.86
CA CYS A 181 -25.58 -9.68 -5.86
C CYS A 181 -24.12 -9.74 -5.38
N GLU A 182 -23.53 -8.59 -4.98
CA GLU A 182 -22.21 -8.57 -4.36
C GLU A 182 -22.24 -9.23 -2.99
N GLU A 183 -21.10 -9.79 -2.60
CA GLU A 183 -20.92 -10.35 -1.26
C GLU A 183 -20.32 -9.30 -0.33
N ASP A 184 -20.71 -9.31 0.93
CA ASP A 184 -20.16 -8.46 2.02
C ASP A 184 -18.65 -8.75 2.28
N SER A 185 -18.08 -9.72 1.57
CA SER A 185 -16.69 -10.16 1.75
C SER A 185 -15.65 -9.28 1.07
N ILE A 186 -16.05 -8.32 0.22
CA ILE A 186 -15.14 -7.36 -0.40
C ILE A 186 -14.99 -6.16 0.51
N GLN A 187 -13.77 -5.97 1.03
CA GLN A 187 -13.45 -4.75 1.76
C GLN A 187 -13.01 -3.66 0.77
N VAL A 188 -13.78 -2.59 0.72
CA VAL A 188 -13.38 -1.38 -0.02
C VAL A 188 -12.82 -0.37 0.97
N LEU A 189 -11.59 0.08 0.71
CA LEU A 189 -10.91 1.13 1.48
C LEU A 189 -10.79 2.38 0.62
N ILE A 190 -10.85 3.54 1.25
CA ILE A 190 -10.60 4.83 0.61
C ILE A 190 -9.30 5.35 1.18
N LEU A 191 -8.28 5.51 0.32
CA LEU A 191 -6.97 6.00 0.72
C LEU A 191 -6.54 7.16 -0.19
N PRO A 192 -5.96 8.23 0.37
CA PRO A 192 -5.46 9.34 -0.43
C PRO A 192 -4.11 8.99 -1.09
N THR A 193 -3.77 9.73 -2.16
CA THR A 193 -2.55 9.50 -2.96
C THR A 193 -1.25 9.64 -2.17
N ASP A 194 -1.24 10.38 -1.07
CA ASP A 194 -0.08 10.58 -0.18
C ASP A 194 0.12 9.45 0.84
N THR A 195 -0.76 8.43 0.87
CA THR A 195 -0.55 7.22 1.66
C THR A 195 0.72 6.51 1.21
N SER A 196 1.61 6.15 2.17
CA SER A 196 2.83 5.43 1.85
C SER A 196 2.56 4.02 1.33
N LEU A 197 3.46 3.51 0.45
CA LEU A 197 3.31 2.15 -0.09
C LEU A 197 3.39 1.09 1.01
N TYR A 198 4.17 1.29 2.07
CA TYR A 198 4.18 0.40 3.23
C TYR A 198 2.83 0.33 3.95
N GLN A 199 2.18 1.47 4.17
CA GLN A 199 0.82 1.50 4.75
C GLN A 199 -0.18 0.81 3.82
N LEU A 200 -0.09 1.07 2.52
CA LEU A 200 -0.94 0.41 1.53
C LEU A 200 -0.79 -1.11 1.58
N ILE A 201 0.43 -1.63 1.53
CA ILE A 201 0.70 -3.08 1.59
C ILE A 201 0.07 -3.70 2.85
N ASN A 202 0.23 -3.06 4.02
CA ASN A 202 -0.33 -3.56 5.27
C ASN A 202 -1.86 -3.70 5.24
N HIS A 203 -2.58 -2.94 4.41
CA HIS A 203 -4.01 -3.10 4.23
C HIS A 203 -4.38 -4.38 3.45
N PHE A 204 -3.44 -4.97 2.71
CA PHE A 204 -3.66 -6.21 1.97
C PHE A 204 -3.19 -7.45 2.73
N GLU A 205 -2.36 -7.28 3.78
CA GLU A 205 -1.88 -8.39 4.59
C GLU A 205 -3.03 -9.16 5.26
N GLY A 206 -3.06 -10.48 5.06
CA GLY A 206 -4.10 -11.38 5.61
C GLY A 206 -5.50 -11.19 5.03
N ARG A 207 -5.71 -10.29 4.07
CA ARG A 207 -7.02 -9.94 3.50
C ARG A 207 -7.08 -10.26 2.02
N LYS A 208 -7.80 -11.32 1.66
CA LYS A 208 -7.84 -11.85 0.28
C LYS A 208 -8.63 -11.00 -0.73
N ARG A 209 -9.45 -10.03 -0.29
CA ARG A 209 -10.41 -9.30 -1.15
C ARG A 209 -10.48 -7.81 -0.84
N THR A 210 -9.34 -7.21 -0.62
CA THR A 210 -9.27 -5.75 -0.45
C THR A 210 -9.23 -5.07 -1.82
N THR A 211 -9.98 -4.01 -1.97
CA THR A 211 -9.88 -3.06 -3.09
C THR A 211 -9.73 -1.67 -2.50
N VAL A 212 -8.77 -0.91 -2.99
CA VAL A 212 -8.53 0.46 -2.56
C VAL A 212 -9.02 1.41 -3.66
N LEU A 213 -9.95 2.29 -3.32
CA LEU A 213 -10.30 3.45 -4.12
C LEU A 213 -9.37 4.59 -3.70
N VAL A 214 -8.56 5.05 -4.64
CA VAL A 214 -7.57 6.09 -4.38
C VAL A 214 -8.18 7.46 -4.64
N THR A 215 -8.07 8.34 -3.65
CA THR A 215 -8.51 9.73 -3.72
C THR A 215 -7.31 10.67 -3.85
N ARG A 216 -7.58 11.97 -4.11
CA ARG A 216 -6.55 12.99 -4.12
C ARG A 216 -5.93 13.13 -2.73
N GLN A 217 -4.76 13.76 -2.68
CA GLN A 217 -4.02 14.02 -1.44
C GLN A 217 -4.93 14.63 -0.35
N ASN A 218 -4.76 14.15 0.88
CA ASN A 218 -5.53 14.58 2.07
C ASN A 218 -7.05 14.38 1.98
N ASN A 219 -7.57 13.58 1.06
CA ASN A 219 -9.00 13.30 0.94
C ASN A 219 -9.30 11.84 1.32
N GLU A 220 -9.75 11.61 2.54
CA GLU A 220 -10.10 10.28 3.08
C GLU A 220 -11.58 9.91 2.86
N LYS A 221 -12.35 10.74 2.15
CA LYS A 221 -13.78 10.52 1.92
C LYS A 221 -14.14 10.75 0.47
N LEU A 222 -15.15 10.02 -0.01
CA LEU A 222 -15.75 10.22 -1.31
C LEU A 222 -16.93 11.19 -1.18
N HIS A 223 -16.83 12.35 -1.83
CA HIS A 223 -17.91 13.30 -1.96
C HIS A 223 -18.57 13.23 -3.35
N SER A 224 -17.80 12.78 -4.35
CA SER A 224 -18.26 12.59 -5.71
C SER A 224 -17.42 11.54 -6.45
N SER A 225 -17.87 11.16 -7.63
CA SER A 225 -17.12 10.28 -8.53
C SER A 225 -15.79 10.89 -9.01
N GLU A 226 -15.66 12.21 -9.00
CA GLU A 226 -14.45 12.93 -9.43
C GLU A 226 -13.31 12.82 -8.42
N ASP A 227 -13.61 12.43 -7.17
CA ASP A 227 -12.59 12.24 -6.14
C ASP A 227 -11.71 11.02 -6.41
N ILE A 228 -12.22 10.02 -7.15
CA ILE A 228 -11.48 8.80 -7.43
C ILE A 228 -10.47 9.04 -8.56
N VAL A 229 -9.20 8.87 -8.24
CA VAL A 229 -8.07 9.03 -9.17
C VAL A 229 -7.40 7.71 -9.52
N GLY A 230 -7.66 6.62 -8.76
CA GLY A 230 -7.10 5.30 -9.01
C GLY A 230 -7.88 4.19 -8.32
N ILE A 231 -7.61 2.95 -8.73
CA ILE A 231 -8.04 1.72 -8.06
C ILE A 231 -6.82 0.83 -7.91
N ILE A 232 -6.62 0.29 -6.70
CA ILE A 232 -5.57 -0.67 -6.41
C ILE A 232 -6.20 -1.95 -5.89
N THR A 233 -5.72 -3.08 -6.37
CA THR A 233 -6.22 -4.42 -6.05
C THR A 233 -5.06 -5.33 -5.64
N ALA A 234 -5.37 -6.55 -5.22
CA ALA A 234 -4.34 -7.54 -4.88
C ALA A 234 -3.38 -7.86 -6.05
N GLN A 235 -3.79 -7.65 -7.31
CA GLN A 235 -2.93 -7.86 -8.48
C GLN A 235 -1.79 -6.84 -8.56
N ASP A 236 -2.00 -5.65 -8.03
CA ASP A 236 -1.02 -4.55 -8.04
C ASP A 236 0.07 -4.73 -6.97
N ILE A 237 -0.21 -5.52 -5.95
CA ILE A 237 0.63 -5.60 -4.75
C ILE A 237 2.01 -6.20 -5.03
N ALA A 238 2.13 -7.15 -5.95
CA ALA A 238 3.44 -7.71 -6.32
C ALA A 238 4.38 -6.66 -6.94
N GLU A 239 3.84 -5.78 -7.80
CA GLU A 239 4.59 -4.67 -8.40
C GLU A 239 4.97 -3.64 -7.33
N ILE A 240 4.04 -3.32 -6.43
CA ILE A 240 4.27 -2.37 -5.33
C ILE A 240 5.35 -2.88 -4.36
N TYR A 241 5.39 -4.18 -4.06
CA TYR A 241 6.48 -4.77 -3.28
C TYR A 241 7.83 -4.54 -3.95
N GLY A 242 7.93 -4.75 -5.28
CA GLY A 242 9.17 -4.51 -6.01
C GLY A 242 9.64 -3.05 -6.00
N MET A 243 8.79 -2.08 -5.65
CA MET A 243 9.17 -0.67 -5.51
C MET A 243 9.75 -0.34 -4.13
N VAL A 244 9.41 -1.10 -3.09
CA VAL A 244 9.83 -0.83 -1.71
C VAL A 244 10.97 -1.74 -1.24
N ASP A 245 11.23 -2.86 -1.95
CA ASP A 245 12.39 -3.74 -1.77
C ASP A 245 13.67 -3.07 -2.33
#